data_83effa30cadd3382d5cd68e68c129466
#
_entry.id   83effa30cadd3382d5cd68e68c129466
#
_cell.length_a   1.000
_cell.length_b   1.000
_cell.length_c   1.000
_cell.angle_alpha   90.00
_cell.angle_beta   90.00
_cell.angle_gamma   90.00
#
_symmetry.space_group_name_H-M   'P 1'
#
loop_
_entity.id
_entity.type
_entity.pdbx_description
1 polymer ?
#
loop_
_entity_poly.entity_id
_entity_poly.type
_entity_poly.pdbx_seq_one_letter_code
_entity_poly.pdbx_strand_id
1 'polypeptide(L)'
;MNILVVDDDREIVDSIAIFLSGENYNVLKAYDGIEALDILSENEVHLMILDIMMPKLDGIKTLMKLRESRNIPVIMLSAKSEDADKILGLTAGADDYVTKPFNPSELVARVKSQLRRYTTLGSIGKQNGEIIIDGLRINTEKERKRS
;
A
#
# COMPACT_ATOMS: atom_id res chain seq x y z
N MET A 1 9.60 8.80 -0.48
CA MET A 1 8.23 8.30 -0.36
C MET A 1 8.01 7.67 1.00
N ASN A 2 6.81 7.81 1.51
CA ASN A 2 6.46 7.31 2.84
C ASN A 2 5.77 5.97 2.72
N ILE A 3 6.27 4.98 3.46
CA ILE A 3 5.69 3.64 3.48
C ILE A 3 5.23 3.34 4.91
N LEU A 4 3.96 2.98 5.04
CA LEU A 4 3.39 2.61 6.33
C LEU A 4 3.45 1.09 6.47
N VAL A 5 4.09 0.62 7.54
CA VAL A 5 4.20 -0.81 7.83
C VAL A 5 3.34 -1.11 9.06
N VAL A 6 2.40 -2.05 8.90
CA VAL A 6 1.42 -2.37 9.93
C VAL A 6 1.47 -3.86 10.26
N ASP A 7 1.87 -4.20 11.46
CA ASP A 7 1.91 -5.58 11.95
C ASP A 7 1.99 -5.50 13.47
N ASP A 8 1.32 -6.40 14.18
CA ASP A 8 1.38 -6.42 15.64
C ASP A 8 2.69 -7.02 16.16
N ASP A 9 3.46 -7.67 15.30
CA ASP A 9 4.79 -8.17 15.65
C ASP A 9 5.82 -7.07 15.41
N ARG A 10 6.30 -6.48 16.51
CA ARG A 10 7.23 -5.35 16.44
C ARG A 10 8.54 -5.70 15.77
N GLU A 11 9.01 -6.95 15.92
CA GLU A 11 10.24 -7.36 15.27
C GLU A 11 10.09 -7.39 13.75
N ILE A 12 8.94 -7.81 13.25
CA ILE A 12 8.67 -7.79 11.82
C ILE A 12 8.66 -6.36 11.30
N VAL A 13 7.97 -5.46 12.00
CA VAL A 13 7.91 -4.05 11.59
C VAL A 13 9.31 -3.45 11.57
N ASP A 14 10.11 -3.69 12.59
CA ASP A 14 11.46 -3.14 12.66
C ASP A 14 12.35 -3.71 11.57
N SER A 15 12.25 -5.00 11.29
CA SER A 15 13.03 -5.63 10.22
C SER A 15 12.68 -5.05 8.86
N ILE A 16 11.39 -4.91 8.56
CA ILE A 16 10.94 -4.33 7.30
C ILE A 16 11.42 -2.88 7.19
N ALA A 17 11.35 -2.14 8.29
CA ALA A 17 11.80 -0.75 8.31
C ALA A 17 13.28 -0.63 7.96
N ILE A 18 14.10 -1.54 8.46
CA ILE A 18 15.53 -1.53 8.14
C ILE A 18 15.75 -1.74 6.64
N PHE A 19 15.09 -2.75 6.05
CA PHE A 19 15.24 -3.03 4.63
C PHE A 19 14.79 -1.86 3.77
N LEU A 20 13.66 -1.26 4.10
CA LEU A 20 13.11 -0.17 3.29
C LEU A 20 13.88 1.13 3.50
N SER A 21 14.36 1.40 4.70
CA SER A 21 15.19 2.58 4.95
C SER A 21 16.49 2.51 4.15
N GLY A 22 17.03 1.31 3.94
CA GLY A 22 18.20 1.11 3.10
C GLY A 22 17.95 1.46 1.64
N GLU A 23 16.68 1.51 1.21
CA GLU A 23 16.28 1.88 -0.15
C GLU A 23 15.81 3.32 -0.23
N ASN A 24 16.08 4.12 0.81
CA ASN A 24 15.75 5.55 0.88
C ASN A 24 14.25 5.84 1.00
N TYR A 25 13.48 4.90 1.50
CA TYR A 25 12.08 5.14 1.84
C TYR A 25 11.97 5.61 3.29
N ASN A 26 11.02 6.49 3.53
CA ASN A 26 10.70 6.91 4.90
C ASN A 26 9.62 5.97 5.44
N VAL A 27 9.90 5.32 6.57
CA VAL A 27 9.02 4.28 7.09
C VAL A 27 8.25 4.79 8.30
N LEU A 28 6.92 4.67 8.24
CA LEU A 28 6.02 4.93 9.36
C LEU A 28 5.57 3.57 9.89
N LYS A 29 5.41 3.46 11.20
CA LYS A 29 5.14 2.18 11.86
C LYS A 29 3.82 2.23 12.61
N ALA A 30 3.02 1.18 12.48
CA ALA A 30 1.81 1.00 13.24
C ALA A 30 1.72 -0.46 13.68
N TYR A 31 1.13 -0.71 14.83
CA TYR A 31 1.12 -2.04 15.42
C TYR A 31 -0.30 -2.61 15.53
N ASP A 32 -1.29 -1.87 15.06
CA ASP A 32 -2.66 -2.36 14.88
C ASP A 32 -3.37 -1.48 13.86
N GLY A 33 -4.58 -1.88 13.50
CA GLY A 33 -5.34 -1.18 12.47
C GLY A 33 -5.79 0.21 12.89
N ILE A 34 -6.04 0.41 14.18
CA ILE A 34 -6.46 1.73 14.67
C ILE A 34 -5.31 2.72 14.54
N GLU A 35 -4.10 2.31 14.96
CA GLU A 35 -2.92 3.14 14.78
C GLU A 35 -2.66 3.46 13.32
N ALA A 36 -2.85 2.45 12.46
CA ALA A 36 -2.64 2.63 11.02
C ALA A 36 -3.58 3.71 10.46
N LEU A 37 -4.84 3.65 10.83
CA LEU A 37 -5.81 4.64 10.34
C LEU A 37 -5.51 6.04 10.87
N ASP A 38 -5.05 6.15 12.12
CA ASP A 38 -4.63 7.43 12.69
C ASP A 38 -3.46 8.02 11.91
N ILE A 39 -2.46 7.20 11.61
CA ILE A 39 -1.29 7.66 10.86
C ILE A 39 -1.70 8.10 9.45
N LEU A 40 -2.59 7.34 8.81
CA LEU A 40 -3.08 7.67 7.48
C LEU A 40 -3.81 9.01 7.47
N SER A 41 -4.51 9.35 8.55
CA SER A 41 -5.25 10.61 8.62
C SER A 41 -4.33 11.82 8.78
N GLU A 42 -3.11 11.63 9.27
CA GLU A 42 -2.21 12.72 9.63
C GLU A 42 -0.97 12.81 8.75
N ASN A 43 -0.74 11.85 7.89
CA ASN A 43 0.48 11.79 7.09
C ASN A 43 0.15 11.43 5.65
N GLU A 44 1.00 11.91 4.75
CA GLU A 44 0.96 11.42 3.37
C GLU A 44 1.62 10.06 3.32
N VAL A 45 0.90 9.04 2.84
CA VAL A 45 1.40 7.67 2.74
C VAL A 45 1.27 7.24 1.29
N HIS A 46 2.35 6.70 0.74
CA HIS A 46 2.41 6.33 -0.68
C HIS A 46 2.19 4.84 -0.91
N LEU A 47 2.40 4.02 0.11
CA LEU A 47 2.19 2.58 0.04
C LEU A 47 2.04 2.05 1.47
N MET A 48 1.20 1.04 1.65
CA MET A 48 1.04 0.38 2.95
C MET A 48 1.38 -1.10 2.84
N ILE A 49 2.13 -1.61 3.81
CA ILE A 49 2.35 -3.05 4.00
C ILE A 49 1.53 -3.42 5.23
N LEU A 50 0.62 -4.38 5.08
CA LEU A 50 -0.42 -4.63 6.07
C LEU A 50 -0.55 -6.12 6.37
N ASP A 51 -0.33 -6.48 7.64
CA ASP A 51 -0.63 -7.83 8.12
C ASP A 51 -2.14 -7.97 8.27
N ILE A 52 -2.70 -9.05 7.74
CA ILE A 52 -4.14 -9.26 7.76
C ILE A 52 -4.61 -9.91 9.07
N MET A 53 -3.71 -10.48 9.85
CA MET A 53 -4.04 -11.17 11.10
C MET A 53 -3.53 -10.35 12.29
N MET A 54 -4.34 -9.41 12.76
CA MET A 54 -3.97 -8.53 13.87
C MET A 54 -5.10 -8.43 14.88
N PRO A 55 -4.78 -8.16 16.16
CA PRO A 55 -5.81 -7.88 17.16
C PRO A 55 -6.45 -6.51 16.90
N LYS A 56 -7.51 -6.22 17.65
CA LYS A 56 -8.30 -4.99 17.56
C LYS A 56 -8.94 -4.90 16.19
N LEU A 57 -8.58 -3.90 15.39
CA LEU A 57 -9.09 -3.81 14.03
C LEU A 57 -8.17 -4.64 13.14
N ASP A 58 -8.69 -5.74 12.59
CA ASP A 58 -7.88 -6.64 11.79
C ASP A 58 -7.52 -6.03 10.44
N GLY A 59 -6.59 -6.69 9.73
CA GLY A 59 -6.05 -6.14 8.49
C GLY A 59 -7.09 -5.98 7.40
N ILE A 60 -8.01 -6.92 7.27
CA ILE A 60 -9.05 -6.83 6.23
C ILE A 60 -9.95 -5.63 6.47
N LYS A 61 -10.38 -5.43 7.72
CA LYS A 61 -11.24 -4.28 8.07
C LYS A 61 -10.48 -2.98 7.89
N THR A 62 -9.20 -2.96 8.25
CA THR A 62 -8.35 -1.78 8.04
C THR A 62 -8.29 -1.43 6.57
N LEU A 63 -8.08 -2.44 5.71
CA LEU A 63 -8.01 -2.25 4.27
C LEU A 63 -9.33 -1.71 3.72
N MET A 64 -10.45 -2.26 4.15
CA MET A 64 -11.75 -1.81 3.70
C MET A 64 -11.99 -0.34 4.07
N LYS A 65 -11.62 0.05 5.29
CA LYS A 65 -11.75 1.44 5.71
C LYS A 65 -10.83 2.37 4.92
N LEU A 66 -9.60 1.94 4.65
CA LEU A 66 -8.68 2.70 3.83
C LEU A 66 -9.26 2.97 2.45
N ARG A 67 -9.87 1.96 1.85
CA ARG A 67 -10.40 2.05 0.48
C ARG A 67 -11.61 2.98 0.37
N GLU A 68 -12.24 3.35 1.48
CA GLU A 68 -13.31 4.33 1.45
C GLU A 68 -12.81 5.72 1.06
N SER A 69 -11.54 6.03 1.31
CA SER A 69 -11.02 7.38 1.09
C SER A 69 -9.69 7.44 0.36
N ARG A 70 -8.99 6.33 0.18
CA ARG A 70 -7.65 6.34 -0.41
C ARG A 70 -7.46 5.18 -1.37
N ASN A 71 -6.62 5.42 -2.37
CA ASN A 71 -6.33 4.42 -3.40
C ASN A 71 -4.82 4.13 -3.50
N ILE A 72 -4.10 4.23 -2.39
CA ILE A 72 -2.67 3.89 -2.37
C ILE A 72 -2.50 2.38 -2.53
N PRO A 73 -1.36 1.93 -3.09
CA PRO A 73 -1.11 0.50 -3.18
C PRO A 73 -0.94 -0.13 -1.81
N VAL A 74 -1.47 -1.33 -1.65
CA VAL A 74 -1.39 -2.10 -0.42
C VAL A 74 -0.84 -3.48 -0.72
N ILE A 75 0.24 -3.85 -0.03
CA ILE A 75 0.81 -5.20 -0.05
C ILE A 75 0.44 -5.84 1.28
N MET A 76 -0.31 -6.92 1.25
CA MET A 76 -0.67 -7.59 2.50
C MET A 76 0.34 -8.67 2.85
N LEU A 77 0.53 -8.89 4.15
CA LEU A 77 1.32 -10.00 4.67
C LEU A 77 0.36 -11.08 5.12
N SER A 78 0.62 -12.34 4.75
CA SER A 78 -0.25 -13.43 5.09
C SER A 78 0.57 -14.65 5.53
N ALA A 79 -0.03 -15.52 6.35
CA ALA A 79 0.60 -16.77 6.73
C ALA A 79 0.70 -17.70 5.54
N LYS A 80 1.71 -18.56 5.56
CA LYS A 80 2.05 -19.37 4.39
C LYS A 80 0.91 -20.26 3.91
N SER A 81 0.10 -20.78 4.81
CA SER A 81 -0.94 -21.74 4.48
C SER A 81 -2.33 -21.13 4.35
N GLU A 82 -2.44 -19.79 4.36
CA GLU A 82 -3.74 -19.12 4.44
C GLU A 82 -4.19 -18.59 3.08
N ASP A 83 -4.51 -19.52 2.15
CA ASP A 83 -4.97 -19.13 0.81
C ASP A 83 -6.28 -18.36 0.87
N ALA A 84 -7.18 -18.74 1.77
CA ALA A 84 -8.46 -18.04 1.93
C ALA A 84 -8.24 -16.59 2.33
N ASP A 85 -7.24 -16.32 3.18
CA ASP A 85 -6.91 -14.96 3.60
C ASP A 85 -6.36 -14.15 2.44
N LYS A 86 -5.57 -14.78 1.56
CA LYS A 86 -5.04 -14.10 0.37
C LYS A 86 -6.17 -13.69 -0.55
N ILE A 87 -7.11 -14.58 -0.81
CA ILE A 87 -8.27 -14.30 -1.66
C ILE A 87 -9.10 -13.19 -1.04
N LEU A 88 -9.35 -13.24 0.26
CA LEU A 88 -10.15 -12.24 0.96
C LEU A 88 -9.47 -10.88 0.90
N GLY A 89 -8.16 -10.82 1.11
CA GLY A 89 -7.41 -9.56 1.05
C GLY A 89 -7.45 -8.93 -0.33
N LEU A 90 -7.23 -9.73 -1.37
CA LEU A 90 -7.28 -9.23 -2.75
C LEU A 90 -8.68 -8.77 -3.10
N THR A 91 -9.71 -9.49 -2.66
CA THR A 91 -11.10 -9.10 -2.87
C THR A 91 -11.42 -7.80 -2.15
N ALA A 92 -10.86 -7.59 -0.95
CA ALA A 92 -11.09 -6.37 -0.17
C ALA A 92 -10.32 -5.16 -0.71
N GLY A 93 -9.40 -5.36 -1.66
CA GLY A 93 -8.72 -4.27 -2.33
C GLY A 93 -7.22 -4.21 -2.20
N ALA A 94 -6.55 -5.28 -1.74
CA ALA A 94 -5.09 -5.34 -1.74
C ALA A 94 -4.58 -5.47 -3.17
N ASP A 95 -3.43 -4.89 -3.44
CA ASP A 95 -2.83 -4.91 -4.79
C ASP A 95 -1.88 -6.09 -4.96
N ASP A 96 -1.34 -6.62 -3.85
CA ASP A 96 -0.37 -7.69 -3.89
C ASP A 96 -0.34 -8.36 -2.53
N TYR A 97 0.38 -9.47 -2.42
CA TYR A 97 0.58 -10.12 -1.12
C TYR A 97 1.96 -10.75 -1.06
N VAL A 98 2.45 -10.93 0.17
CA VAL A 98 3.70 -11.61 0.45
C VAL A 98 3.46 -12.59 1.60
N THR A 99 3.93 -13.81 1.44
CA THR A 99 3.72 -14.87 2.42
C THR A 99 4.80 -14.85 3.49
N LYS A 100 4.41 -14.97 4.75
CA LYS A 100 5.36 -15.11 5.86
C LYS A 100 5.80 -16.57 5.99
N PRO A 101 7.07 -16.86 6.27
CA PRO A 101 8.18 -15.91 6.33
C PRO A 101 8.55 -15.42 4.93
N PHE A 102 8.87 -14.14 4.82
CA PHE A 102 9.13 -13.53 3.52
C PHE A 102 10.63 -13.35 3.29
N ASN A 103 10.97 -13.26 2.00
CA ASN A 103 12.32 -12.91 1.57
C ASN A 103 12.39 -11.38 1.49
N PRO A 104 13.34 -10.73 2.21
CA PRO A 104 13.43 -9.26 2.17
C PRO A 104 13.61 -8.70 0.77
N SER A 105 14.38 -9.36 -0.08
CA SER A 105 14.59 -8.89 -1.45
C SER A 105 13.29 -8.95 -2.25
N GLU A 106 12.49 -9.98 -2.03
CA GLU A 106 11.19 -10.08 -2.69
C GLU A 106 10.26 -8.96 -2.25
N LEU A 107 10.21 -8.69 -0.94
CA LEU A 107 9.36 -7.62 -0.42
C LEU A 107 9.76 -6.27 -1.00
N VAL A 108 11.04 -5.97 -1.00
CA VAL A 108 11.55 -4.71 -1.57
C VAL A 108 11.19 -4.61 -3.05
N ALA A 109 11.36 -5.69 -3.81
CA ALA A 109 11.03 -5.69 -5.23
C ALA A 109 9.54 -5.42 -5.47
N ARG A 110 8.67 -5.99 -4.65
CA ARG A 110 7.23 -5.75 -4.77
C ARG A 110 6.86 -4.33 -4.40
N VAL A 111 7.49 -3.76 -3.38
CA VAL A 111 7.29 -2.36 -3.01
C VAL A 111 7.64 -1.45 -4.19
N LYS A 112 8.80 -1.65 -4.79
CA LYS A 112 9.24 -0.84 -5.93
C LYS A 112 8.29 -0.99 -7.11
N SER A 113 7.86 -2.21 -7.38
CA SER A 113 6.94 -2.50 -8.49
C SER A 113 5.60 -1.78 -8.29
N GLN A 114 5.03 -1.86 -7.10
CA GLN A 114 3.75 -1.23 -6.82
C GLN A 114 3.84 0.29 -6.88
N LEU A 115 4.90 0.86 -6.34
CA LEU A 115 5.09 2.31 -6.39
C LEU A 115 5.25 2.80 -7.83
N ARG A 116 5.98 2.06 -8.66
CA ARG A 116 6.17 2.42 -10.06
C ARG A 116 4.84 2.39 -10.80
N ARG A 117 4.05 1.34 -10.62
CA ARG A 117 2.75 1.22 -11.27
C ARG A 117 1.81 2.34 -10.86
N TYR A 118 1.74 2.61 -9.57
CA TYR A 118 0.86 3.65 -9.04
C TYR A 118 1.25 5.03 -9.60
N THR A 119 2.52 5.35 -9.61
CA THR A 119 3.02 6.62 -10.11
C THR A 119 2.75 6.77 -11.61
N THR A 120 3.00 5.72 -12.39
CA THR A 120 2.76 5.73 -13.82
C THR A 120 1.29 5.95 -14.15
N LEU A 121 0.39 5.23 -13.48
CA LEU A 121 -1.04 5.39 -13.70
C LEU A 121 -1.52 6.77 -13.27
N GLY A 122 -0.98 7.28 -12.16
CA GLY A 122 -1.30 8.63 -11.72
C GLY A 122 -0.86 9.69 -12.71
N SER A 123 0.32 9.53 -13.30
CA SER A 123 0.82 10.46 -14.32
C SER A 123 -0.04 10.45 -15.58
N ILE A 124 -0.42 9.25 -16.03
CA ILE A 124 -1.30 9.14 -17.21
C ILE A 124 -2.63 9.82 -16.93
N GLY A 125 -3.21 9.58 -15.77
CA GLY A 125 -4.49 10.18 -15.41
C GLY A 125 -4.44 11.70 -15.32
N LYS A 126 -3.33 12.27 -14.99
CA LYS A 126 -3.17 13.72 -14.90
C LYS A 126 -3.01 14.38 -16.27
N GLN A 127 -2.44 13.67 -17.22
CA GLN A 127 -2.27 14.19 -18.55
C GLN A 127 -3.55 14.22 -19.34
N ASN A 128 -4.21 14.31 -19.30
CA ASN A 128 -5.41 14.41 -20.01
C ASN A 128 -6.37 15.09 -19.74
N GLY A 129 -5.84 15.88 -19.26
CA GLY A 129 -6.72 16.32 -18.90
C GLY A 129 -6.97 16.65 -19.29
N GLU A 130 -6.21 16.36 -19.77
CA GLU A 130 -6.30 16.05 -20.24
C GLU A 130 -6.13 15.09 -20.48
N ILE A 131 -5.61 14.34 -20.76
CA ILE A 131 -5.42 13.22 -20.96
C ILE A 131 -5.31 12.45 -21.16
N ILE A 132 -5.09 11.80 -21.44
CA ILE A 132 -4.93 10.86 -21.63
C ILE A 132 -4.69 9.92 -21.58
N ILE A 133 -4.73 9.31 -21.43
CA ILE A 133 -4.24 8.38 -21.36
C ILE A 133 -3.51 7.99 -21.92
N ASP A 134 -2.52 8.06 -22.06
CA ASP A 134 -2.03 7.80 -22.63
C ASP A 134 -2.20 7.80 -23.38
N GLY A 135 -2.17 8.49 -23.51
CA GLY A 135 -2.52 8.55 -23.88
C GLY A 135 -3.21 9.13 -24.16
N LEU A 136 -3.60 9.42 -24.12
CA LEU A 136 -4.47 9.79 -24.21
C LEU A 136 -4.89 10.71 -23.90
N ARG A 137 -4.73 11.61 -23.85
CA ARG A 137 -5.06 12.25 -23.36
C ARG A 137 -5.80 13.00 -23.20
N ILE A 138 -6.00 13.53 -23.06
CA ILE A 138 -6.73 14.01 -22.90
C ILE A 138 -6.89 15.08 -22.39
N ASN A 139 -6.82 16.11 -22.20
CA ASN A 139 -7.09 16.69 -21.66
C ASN A 139 -7.51 17.50 -21.04
N THR A 140 -7.46 18.28 -20.57
CA THR A 140 -7.93 18.44 -19.92
C THR A 140 -7.87 19.39 -19.32
N GLU A 141 -7.72 19.94 -18.80
CA GLU A 141 -7.70 19.89 -18.17
C GLU A 141 -8.20 20.31 -17.83
N LYS A 142 -8.02 21.03 -17.51
CA LYS A 142 -8.29 20.68 -17.20
C LYS A 142 -8.88 20.56 -16.80
N GLU A 143 -8.63 20.78 -16.51
CA GLU A 143 -8.93 19.79 -16.24
C GLU A 143 -8.98 19.76 -15.81
N ARG A 144 -8.62 20.31 -15.33
CA ARG A 144 -8.43 19.56 -15.00
C ARG A 144 -8.61 19.34 -14.46
N LYS A 145 -8.44 19.50 -13.97
CA LYS A 145 -8.36 18.64 -13.72
C LYS A 145 -8.71 18.16 -13.29
N ARG A 146 -8.51 18.16 -12.85
CA ARG A 146 -8.60 17.13 -12.77
C ARG A 146 -8.72 16.63 -12.33
N SER A 147 -8.27 16.56 -11.93
CA SER A 147 -8.23 15.49 -11.80
C SER A 147 -8.23 15.17 -11.82
#